data_4d805c0f81dba52c66915cf9b3c6734b
#
_entry.id   4d805c0f81dba52c66915cf9b3c6734b
#
_cell.length_a   1.000
_cell.length_b   1.000
_cell.length_c   1.000
_cell.angle_alpha   90.00
_cell.angle_beta   90.00
_cell.angle_gamma   90.00
#
_symmetry.space_group_name_H-M   'P 1'
#
loop_
_entity.id
_entity.type
_entity.pdbx_description
1 polymer ?
#
loop_
_entity_poly.entity_id
_entity_poly.type
_entity_poly.pdbx_seq_one_letter_code
_entity_poly.pdbx_strand_id
1 'polypeptide(L)'
;ILGGVVDSEEGLRILHNVAADREALEMVTPYMYHYYIEALLKCNADEEALAVLTEYWGGMARLGADTFWELYNPKNPDESPYGGTIVNSYCHAWSCAPAYFLRKYFGEN
;
A
#
# COMPACT_ATOMS: atom_id res chain seq x y z
N ILE A 1 -2.62 15.86 -1.49
CA ILE A 1 -2.42 15.52 -0.07
C ILE A 1 -0.95 15.65 0.28
N LEU A 2 -0.08 14.81 -0.27
CA LEU A 2 1.35 14.81 0.07
C LEU A 2 2.04 16.13 -0.27
N GLY A 3 1.61 16.82 -1.30
CA GLY A 3 2.08 18.16 -1.68
C GLY A 3 1.55 19.32 -0.83
N GLY A 4 0.65 19.05 0.14
CA GLY A 4 0.10 20.06 1.05
C GLY A 4 -0.89 21.04 0.40
N VAL A 5 -1.57 20.63 -0.67
CA VAL A 5 -2.54 21.47 -1.40
C VAL A 5 -3.90 21.50 -0.68
N VAL A 6 -4.22 20.45 0.05
CA VAL A 6 -5.46 20.31 0.83
C VAL A 6 -5.11 20.02 2.29
N ASP A 7 -6.01 20.34 3.21
CA ASP A 7 -5.88 20.00 4.61
C ASP A 7 -6.15 18.51 4.89
N SER A 8 -5.97 18.07 6.12
CA SER A 8 -6.10 16.65 6.50
C SER A 8 -7.52 16.13 6.36
N GLU A 9 -8.54 16.94 6.65
CA GLU A 9 -9.96 16.55 6.59
C GLU A 9 -10.37 16.32 5.12
N GLU A 10 -10.09 17.28 4.27
CA GLU A 10 -10.35 17.18 2.83
C GLU A 10 -9.52 16.06 2.19
N GLY A 11 -8.25 15.91 2.61
CA GLY A 11 -7.38 14.85 2.15
C GLY A 11 -7.94 13.46 2.46
N LEU A 12 -8.42 13.23 3.67
CA LEU A 12 -9.03 11.96 4.08
C LEU A 12 -10.32 11.68 3.30
N ARG A 13 -11.16 12.70 3.12
CA ARG A 13 -12.38 12.60 2.31
C ARG A 13 -12.07 12.18 0.87
N ILE A 14 -11.01 12.74 0.26
CA ILE A 14 -10.57 12.38 -1.10
C ILE A 14 -10.11 10.91 -1.12
N LEU A 15 -9.30 10.48 -0.16
CA LEU A 15 -8.81 9.10 -0.09
C LEU A 15 -9.96 8.09 0.00
N HIS A 16 -10.94 8.34 0.88
CA HIS A 16 -12.12 7.49 1.03
C HIS A 16 -12.99 7.46 -0.24
N ASN A 17 -13.20 8.60 -0.89
CA ASN A 17 -13.95 8.65 -2.13
C ASN A 17 -13.28 7.85 -3.26
N VAL A 18 -11.96 8.00 -3.43
CA VAL A 18 -11.21 7.23 -4.44
C VAL A 18 -11.22 5.74 -4.12
N ALA A 19 -11.05 5.36 -2.85
CA ALA A 19 -11.08 3.95 -2.44
C ALA A 19 -12.46 3.29 -2.65
N ALA A 20 -13.54 4.06 -2.59
CA ALA A 20 -14.91 3.59 -2.82
C ALA A 20 -15.33 3.61 -4.30
N ASP A 21 -14.61 4.32 -5.16
CA ASP A 21 -14.93 4.48 -6.56
C ASP A 21 -14.51 3.25 -7.37
N ARG A 22 -15.50 2.58 -7.98
CA ARG A 22 -15.26 1.39 -8.79
C ARG A 22 -14.67 1.68 -10.17
N GLU A 23 -14.70 2.93 -10.61
CA GLU A 23 -14.09 3.38 -11.86
C GLU A 23 -12.65 3.88 -11.67
N ALA A 24 -12.22 4.06 -10.41
CA ALA A 24 -10.84 4.41 -10.10
C ALA A 24 -9.89 3.25 -10.44
N LEU A 25 -8.69 3.60 -10.88
CA LEU A 25 -7.63 2.62 -11.13
C LEU A 25 -7.23 1.91 -9.83
N GLU A 26 -7.24 0.59 -9.85
CA GLU A 26 -6.82 -0.20 -8.69
C GLU A 26 -5.31 -0.06 -8.44
N MET A 27 -4.97 0.02 -7.16
CA MET A 27 -3.58 -0.11 -6.72
C MET A 27 -3.22 -1.60 -6.68
N VAL A 28 -2.25 -2.02 -7.49
CA VAL A 28 -1.82 -3.42 -7.55
C VAL A 28 -0.33 -3.58 -7.22
N THR A 29 0.36 -2.49 -6.91
CA THR A 29 1.79 -2.53 -6.59
C THR A 29 2.06 -1.97 -5.19
N PRO A 30 3.01 -2.55 -4.45
CA PRO A 30 3.46 -1.99 -3.17
C PRO A 30 3.95 -0.56 -3.30
N TYR A 31 4.48 -0.17 -4.47
CA TYR A 31 4.88 1.19 -4.79
C TYR A 31 3.71 2.18 -4.67
N MET A 32 2.52 1.84 -5.17
CA MET A 32 1.34 2.70 -5.06
C MET A 32 0.77 2.70 -3.64
N TYR A 33 0.74 1.54 -2.97
CA TYR A 33 0.33 1.44 -1.57
C TYR A 33 1.21 2.26 -0.63
N HIS A 34 2.50 2.44 -0.93
CA HIS A 34 3.37 3.36 -0.18
C HIS A 34 2.78 4.77 -0.11
N TYR A 35 2.45 5.35 -1.25
CA TYR A 35 1.90 6.72 -1.29
C TYR A 35 0.52 6.82 -0.66
N TYR A 36 -0.30 5.80 -0.81
CA TYR A 36 -1.62 5.76 -0.19
C TYR A 36 -1.52 5.77 1.34
N ILE A 37 -0.68 4.91 1.90
CA ILE A 37 -0.43 4.84 3.35
C ILE A 37 0.20 6.14 3.86
N GLU A 38 1.16 6.70 3.16
CA GLU A 38 1.77 7.98 3.54
C GLU A 38 0.75 9.12 3.54
N ALA A 39 -0.19 9.11 2.59
CA ALA A 39 -1.27 10.09 2.56
C ALA A 39 -2.25 9.94 3.73
N LEU A 40 -2.60 8.69 4.11
CA LEU A 40 -3.40 8.42 5.31
C LEU A 40 -2.71 8.94 6.58
N LEU A 41 -1.42 8.63 6.75
CA LEU A 41 -0.62 9.12 7.89
C LEU A 41 -0.55 10.64 7.93
N LYS A 42 -0.41 11.29 6.78
CA LYS A 42 -0.44 12.75 6.68
C LYS A 42 -1.79 13.36 7.04
N CYS A 43 -2.85 12.59 6.88
CA CYS A 43 -4.21 12.97 7.30
C CYS A 43 -4.54 12.57 8.76
N ASN A 44 -3.56 12.11 9.55
CA ASN A 44 -3.70 11.61 10.93
C ASN A 44 -4.63 10.38 11.04
N ALA A 45 -4.72 9.57 9.98
CA ALA A 45 -5.49 8.32 9.94
C ALA A 45 -4.56 7.11 10.22
N ASP A 46 -3.85 7.12 11.35
CA ASP A 46 -2.78 6.18 11.69
C ASP A 46 -3.30 4.74 11.80
N GLU A 47 -4.47 4.54 12.41
CA GLU A 47 -5.08 3.22 12.56
C GLU A 47 -5.45 2.62 11.19
N GLU A 48 -6.01 3.42 10.30
CA GLU A 48 -6.36 3.00 8.95
C GLU A 48 -5.10 2.71 8.12
N ALA A 49 -4.08 3.55 8.24
CA ALA A 49 -2.79 3.34 7.58
C ALA A 49 -2.13 2.01 8.03
N LEU A 50 -2.16 1.73 9.33
CA LEU A 50 -1.63 0.46 9.88
C LEU A 50 -2.46 -0.73 9.43
N ALA A 51 -3.79 -0.60 9.37
CA ALA A 51 -4.67 -1.66 8.88
C ALA A 51 -4.39 -1.99 7.41
N VAL A 52 -4.28 -0.99 6.54
CA VAL A 52 -3.93 -1.17 5.12
C VAL A 52 -2.56 -1.83 4.95
N LEU A 53 -1.55 -1.36 5.70
CA LEU A 53 -0.22 -1.95 5.67
C LEU A 53 -0.24 -3.43 6.07
N THR A 54 -0.90 -3.73 7.18
CA THR A 54 -0.99 -5.08 7.73
C THR A 54 -1.77 -6.01 6.79
N GLU A 55 -2.86 -5.55 6.20
CA GLU A 55 -3.67 -6.36 5.28
C GLU A 55 -2.91 -6.66 3.99
N TYR A 56 -2.30 -5.64 3.38
CA TYR A 56 -1.65 -5.77 2.09
C TYR A 56 -0.38 -6.63 2.17
N TRP A 57 0.62 -6.24 2.98
CA TRP A 57 1.85 -7.03 3.12
C TRP A 57 1.66 -8.31 3.92
N GLY A 58 0.76 -8.32 4.89
CA GLY A 58 0.34 -9.54 5.57
C GLY A 58 -0.32 -10.55 4.63
N GLY A 59 -1.04 -10.06 3.59
CA GLY A 59 -1.56 -10.89 2.51
C GLY A 59 -0.47 -11.63 1.76
N MET A 60 0.62 -10.94 1.37
CA MET A 60 1.79 -11.58 0.75
C MET A 60 2.41 -12.64 1.68
N ALA A 61 2.60 -12.31 2.96
CA ALA A 61 3.18 -13.22 3.95
C ALA A 61 2.32 -14.49 4.13
N ARG A 62 0.99 -14.36 4.16
CA ARG A 62 0.06 -15.50 4.22
C ARG A 62 0.14 -16.42 2.99
N LEU A 63 0.53 -15.87 1.85
CA LEU A 63 0.79 -16.64 0.62
C LEU A 63 2.20 -17.22 0.54
N GLY A 64 3.01 -17.04 1.58
CA GLY A 64 4.35 -17.62 1.68
C GLY A 64 5.48 -16.69 1.23
N ALA A 65 5.23 -15.37 1.14
CA ALA A 65 6.29 -14.44 0.83
C ALA A 65 7.35 -14.42 1.96
N ASP A 66 8.58 -14.70 1.60
CA ASP A 66 9.76 -14.58 2.44
C ASP A 66 10.58 -13.33 2.09
N THR A 67 10.19 -12.64 1.04
CA THR A 67 10.77 -11.38 0.56
C THR A 67 9.66 -10.40 0.16
N PHE A 68 10.01 -9.17 -0.20
CA PHE A 68 9.05 -8.17 -0.69
C PHE A 68 8.78 -8.34 -2.18
N TRP A 69 7.54 -8.63 -2.52
CA TRP A 69 7.11 -8.85 -3.91
C TRP A 69 6.93 -7.53 -4.66
N GLU A 70 7.25 -7.53 -5.96
CA GLU A 70 7.06 -6.39 -6.86
C GLU A 70 5.59 -6.00 -7.03
N LEU A 71 4.73 -7.02 -7.09
CA LEU A 71 3.31 -6.90 -7.39
C LEU A 71 2.51 -7.88 -6.55
N TYR A 72 1.38 -7.44 -6.05
CA TYR A 72 0.40 -8.27 -5.38
C TYR A 72 -0.99 -7.65 -5.53
N ASN A 73 -1.91 -8.39 -6.14
CA ASN A 73 -3.32 -8.04 -6.13
C ASN A 73 -4.06 -8.97 -5.16
N PRO A 74 -4.59 -8.44 -4.04
CA PRO A 74 -5.34 -9.25 -3.06
C PRO A 74 -6.56 -9.96 -3.65
N LYS A 75 -7.17 -9.40 -4.70
CA LYS A 75 -8.35 -9.97 -5.38
C LYS A 75 -8.00 -11.05 -6.38
N ASN A 76 -6.79 -11.01 -6.93
CA ASN A 76 -6.28 -11.97 -7.92
C ASN A 76 -4.78 -12.18 -7.72
N PRO A 77 -4.36 -13.04 -6.76
CA PRO A 77 -2.95 -13.23 -6.43
C PRO A 77 -2.08 -13.73 -7.60
N ASP A 78 -2.70 -14.33 -8.61
CA ASP A 78 -2.01 -14.85 -9.80
C ASP A 78 -1.91 -13.81 -10.93
N GLU A 79 -2.32 -12.57 -10.68
CA GLU A 79 -2.26 -11.51 -11.67
C GLU A 79 -0.84 -11.10 -11.97
N SER A 80 -0.56 -10.93 -13.27
CA SER A 80 0.70 -10.39 -13.74
C SER A 80 0.48 -9.54 -14.99
N PRO A 81 0.90 -8.27 -14.99
CA PRO A 81 0.87 -7.41 -16.18
C PRO A 81 1.86 -7.88 -17.26
N TYR A 82 2.75 -8.81 -16.93
CA TYR A 82 3.79 -9.33 -17.82
C TYR A 82 3.40 -10.65 -18.52
N GLY A 83 2.15 -11.09 -18.36
CA GLY A 83 1.63 -12.29 -19.00
C GLY A 83 1.82 -13.59 -18.22
N GLY A 84 2.39 -13.55 -17.02
CA GLY A 84 2.51 -14.70 -16.12
C GLY A 84 3.32 -14.38 -14.88
N THR A 85 3.00 -15.07 -13.78
CA THR A 85 3.61 -14.82 -12.46
C THR A 85 5.10 -15.12 -12.41
N ILE A 86 5.60 -15.98 -13.28
CA ILE A 86 7.03 -16.36 -13.33
C ILE A 86 7.96 -15.20 -13.69
N VAL A 87 7.44 -14.15 -14.31
CA VAL A 87 8.22 -12.96 -14.67
C VAL A 87 8.12 -11.83 -13.63
N ASN A 88 7.28 -11.99 -12.59
CA ASN A 88 7.23 -11.04 -11.49
C ASN A 88 8.49 -11.17 -10.63
N SER A 89 8.99 -10.04 -10.12
CA SER A 89 10.05 -10.06 -9.12
C SER A 89 9.48 -10.37 -7.73
N TYR A 90 10.01 -11.39 -7.09
CA TYR A 90 9.65 -11.77 -5.71
C TYR A 90 10.63 -11.22 -4.68
N CYS A 91 11.58 -10.38 -5.09
CA CYS A 91 12.48 -9.62 -4.22
C CYS A 91 12.69 -8.23 -4.81
N HIS A 92 11.80 -7.29 -4.49
CA HIS A 92 11.78 -5.97 -5.11
C HIS A 92 11.86 -4.85 -4.08
N ALA A 93 12.90 -4.02 -4.19
CA ALA A 93 13.22 -2.99 -3.19
C ALA A 93 12.12 -1.95 -2.99
N TRP A 94 11.35 -1.59 -4.01
CA TRP A 94 10.27 -0.61 -3.86
C TRP A 94 9.12 -1.07 -2.97
N SER A 95 9.14 -2.33 -2.57
CA SER A 95 8.13 -2.94 -1.70
C SER A 95 8.50 -2.90 -0.21
N CYS A 96 9.64 -2.29 0.15
CA CYS A 96 10.15 -2.23 1.52
C CYS A 96 9.43 -1.20 2.42
N ALA A 97 8.32 -0.65 1.98
CA ALA A 97 7.53 0.35 2.72
C ALA A 97 7.24 -0.02 4.19
N PRO A 98 6.92 -1.29 4.56
CA PRO A 98 6.68 -1.64 5.96
C PRO A 98 7.84 -1.29 6.89
N ALA A 99 9.07 -1.54 6.48
CA ALA A 99 10.25 -1.22 7.29
C ALA A 99 10.38 0.29 7.55
N TYR A 100 10.05 1.11 6.55
CA TYR A 100 10.06 2.56 6.66
C TYR A 100 8.94 3.07 7.58
N PHE A 101 7.69 2.65 7.34
CA PHE A 101 6.54 3.15 8.10
C PHE A 101 6.55 2.70 9.54
N LEU A 102 6.82 1.41 9.81
CA LEU A 102 6.87 0.89 11.16
C LEU A 102 7.93 1.60 11.99
N ARG A 103 9.11 1.83 11.41
CA ARG A 103 10.18 2.54 12.11
C ARG A 103 9.86 4.02 12.35
N LYS A 104 9.27 4.70 11.37
CA LYS A 104 9.06 6.15 11.41
C LYS A 104 7.85 6.57 12.25
N TYR A 105 6.75 5.80 12.17
CA TYR A 105 5.45 6.20 12.71
C TYR A 105 4.98 5.32 13.86
N PHE A 106 5.40 4.05 13.92
CA PHE A 106 4.91 3.06 14.87
C PHE A 106 6.01 2.47 15.76
N GLY A 107 7.28 2.82 15.55
CA GLY A 107 8.37 2.39 16.39
C GLY A 107 8.35 3.10 17.75
N GLU A 108 8.71 2.37 18.82
CA GLU A 108 9.00 3.00 20.12
C GLU A 108 10.31 3.80 19.98
N ASN A 109 10.28 5.04 20.41
CA ASN A 109 11.45 5.91 20.51
C ASN A 109 12.31 5.52 21.72
#